data_83781509b9b6627f77739c82c9bcaa01
#
_entry.id   83781509b9b6627f77739c82c9bcaa01
#
_cell.length_a   1.000
_cell.length_b   1.000
_cell.length_c   1.000
_cell.angle_alpha   90.00
_cell.angle_beta   90.00
_cell.angle_gamma   90.00
#
_symmetry.space_group_name_H-M   'P 1'
#
loop_
_entity.id
_entity.type
_entity.pdbx_description
1 polymer ?
#
loop_
_entity_poly.entity_id
_entity_poly.type
_entity_poly.pdbx_seq_one_letter_code
_entity_poly.pdbx_strand_id
1 'polypeptide(L)'
;LGFIVFCAIFASVLAPHDPLEQYRGFTKLPPSWFENGDPRFLLGTDALGRDMLSRLMHGARISLFIGVAVMSVSMVFGIALGLSSAWFGGLFDVIVIRVMDLIVAIPSLVLAILIMAVLEPNLMNTIIAVTIVYLPRYVRLVRASALAELPKDYVTAAKVSGVKPFRLMTRTVFPNCAAPLIVQGALGISDGMLEAAGLGFLGLGAQPPMAEWGSMLADSREFITAAPWIMMMPGLAILVTVLCINLVGDGLRDALDPKLRRS
;
A
#
# COMPACT_ATOMS: atom_id res chain seq x y z
N LEU A 1 7.00 12.06 -6.12
CA LEU A 1 5.68 11.49 -5.82
C LEU A 1 4.56 12.25 -6.55
N GLY A 2 4.48 13.61 -6.42
CA GLY A 2 3.43 14.42 -7.03
C GLY A 2 3.26 14.17 -8.53
N PHE A 3 4.36 14.04 -9.27
CA PHE A 3 4.33 13.70 -10.69
C PHE A 3 3.71 12.32 -10.97
N ILE A 4 4.06 11.30 -10.18
CA ILE A 4 3.51 9.94 -10.34
C ILE A 4 2.00 9.94 -10.06
N VAL A 5 1.58 10.61 -8.99
CA VAL A 5 0.15 10.76 -8.64
C VAL A 5 -0.60 11.53 -9.73
N PHE A 6 0.00 12.59 -10.26
CA PHE A 6 -0.57 13.34 -11.37
C PHE A 6 -0.76 12.46 -12.62
N CYS A 7 0.28 11.72 -13.03
CA CYS A 7 0.19 10.77 -14.14
C CYS A 7 -0.87 9.68 -13.89
N ALA A 8 -0.98 9.18 -12.66
CA ALA A 8 -1.99 8.19 -12.31
C ALA A 8 -3.42 8.73 -12.41
N ILE A 9 -3.69 9.95 -11.92
CA ILE A 9 -5.02 10.58 -11.98
C ILE A 9 -5.41 10.88 -13.42
N PHE A 10 -4.49 11.45 -14.18
CA PHE A 10 -4.74 11.88 -15.55
C PHE A 10 -4.34 10.85 -16.62
N ALA A 11 -4.13 9.58 -16.23
CA ALA A 11 -3.68 8.51 -17.13
C ALA A 11 -4.53 8.41 -18.40
N SER A 12 -5.86 8.52 -18.29
CA SER A 12 -6.78 8.43 -19.42
C SER A 12 -6.67 9.60 -20.44
N VAL A 13 -6.01 10.71 -20.06
CA VAL A 13 -5.81 11.89 -20.92
C VAL A 13 -4.37 11.97 -21.40
N LEU A 14 -3.42 11.55 -20.56
CA LEU A 14 -1.98 11.66 -20.82
C LEU A 14 -1.41 10.45 -21.57
N ALA A 15 -2.07 9.28 -21.45
CA ALA A 15 -1.63 8.07 -22.14
C ALA A 15 -1.72 8.25 -23.68
N PRO A 16 -0.63 7.99 -24.42
CA PRO A 16 -0.64 8.15 -25.86
C PRO A 16 -1.54 7.15 -26.59
N HIS A 17 -1.76 5.97 -25.97
CA HIS A 17 -2.56 4.89 -26.54
C HIS A 17 -3.51 4.30 -25.49
N ASP A 18 -4.52 3.53 -25.97
CA ASP A 18 -5.33 2.71 -25.06
C ASP A 18 -4.44 1.60 -24.44
N PRO A 19 -4.41 1.45 -23.10
CA PRO A 19 -3.57 0.45 -22.43
C PRO A 19 -3.93 -1.00 -22.77
N LEU A 20 -5.08 -1.25 -23.40
CA LEU A 20 -5.56 -2.57 -23.77
C LEU A 20 -5.41 -2.86 -25.27
N GLU A 21 -5.20 -1.82 -26.10
CA GLU A 21 -5.05 -1.98 -27.53
C GLU A 21 -3.78 -2.75 -27.88
N GLN A 22 -3.94 -3.77 -28.75
CA GLN A 22 -2.85 -4.65 -29.18
C GLN A 22 -2.46 -4.32 -30.61
N TYR A 23 -1.24 -3.84 -30.80
CA TYR A 23 -0.68 -3.51 -32.11
C TYR A 23 0.01 -4.74 -32.71
N ARG A 24 -0.70 -5.47 -33.55
CA ARG A 24 -0.18 -6.66 -34.24
C ARG A 24 1.05 -6.30 -35.08
N GLY A 25 2.12 -7.05 -34.93
CA GLY A 25 3.42 -6.77 -35.59
C GLY A 25 4.38 -5.89 -34.78
N PHE A 26 3.95 -5.33 -33.66
CA PHE A 26 4.78 -4.51 -32.77
C PHE A 26 4.94 -5.12 -31.39
N THR A 27 5.07 -6.44 -31.33
CA THR A 27 5.27 -7.17 -30.07
C THR A 27 6.72 -7.07 -29.58
N LYS A 28 6.91 -6.81 -28.29
CA LYS A 28 8.23 -6.74 -27.65
C LYS A 28 9.18 -5.72 -28.29
N LEU A 29 8.64 -4.62 -28.81
CA LEU A 29 9.46 -3.53 -29.32
C LEU A 29 10.30 -2.92 -28.19
N PRO A 30 11.58 -2.62 -28.43
CA PRO A 30 12.37 -1.87 -27.46
C PRO A 30 11.91 -0.40 -27.36
N PRO A 31 12.30 0.30 -26.30
CA PRO A 31 12.10 1.74 -26.18
C PRO A 31 12.59 2.50 -27.42
N SER A 32 11.94 3.59 -27.76
CA SER A 32 12.14 4.36 -29.00
C SER A 32 13.57 4.85 -29.22
N TRP A 33 14.38 4.95 -28.18
CA TRP A 33 15.81 5.34 -28.24
C TRP A 33 16.77 4.17 -28.46
N PHE A 34 16.29 2.94 -28.52
CA PHE A 34 17.10 1.77 -28.88
C PHE A 34 17.04 1.51 -30.39
N GLU A 35 18.04 0.79 -30.87
CA GLU A 35 18.05 0.24 -32.22
C GLU A 35 16.81 -0.64 -32.43
N ASN A 36 16.08 -0.43 -33.51
CA ASN A 36 14.77 -1.04 -33.80
C ASN A 36 13.59 -0.58 -32.90
N GLY A 37 13.73 0.52 -32.14
CA GLY A 37 12.62 1.16 -31.46
C GLY A 37 11.71 1.92 -32.44
N ASP A 38 10.42 2.07 -32.10
CA ASP A 38 9.46 2.85 -32.89
C ASP A 38 9.07 4.11 -32.12
N PRO A 39 9.17 5.32 -32.73
CA PRO A 39 8.83 6.59 -32.08
C PRO A 39 7.39 6.68 -31.55
N ARG A 40 6.47 5.86 -32.07
CA ARG A 40 5.08 5.78 -31.57
C ARG A 40 4.99 5.20 -30.17
N PHE A 41 5.94 4.32 -29.80
CA PHE A 41 5.97 3.62 -28.51
C PHE A 41 7.18 4.04 -27.70
N LEU A 42 7.06 5.14 -26.96
CA LEU A 42 8.18 5.76 -26.25
C LEU A 42 8.95 4.77 -25.36
N LEU A 43 8.27 3.95 -24.57
CA LEU A 43 8.85 2.92 -23.70
C LEU A 43 8.80 1.51 -24.31
N GLY A 44 8.49 1.42 -25.61
CA GLY A 44 8.32 0.15 -26.30
C GLY A 44 6.96 -0.49 -26.03
N THR A 45 6.86 -1.78 -26.37
CA THR A 45 5.63 -2.55 -26.22
C THR A 45 5.85 -3.83 -25.41
N ASP A 46 4.76 -4.36 -24.87
CA ASP A 46 4.77 -5.64 -24.15
C ASP A 46 4.71 -6.86 -25.12
N ALA A 47 4.60 -8.06 -24.54
CA ALA A 47 4.55 -9.31 -25.30
C ALA A 47 3.31 -9.42 -26.22
N LEU A 48 2.24 -8.67 -25.94
CA LEU A 48 1.01 -8.62 -26.73
C LEU A 48 0.97 -7.43 -27.69
N GLY A 49 2.03 -6.61 -27.73
CA GLY A 49 2.09 -5.39 -28.54
C GLY A 49 1.33 -4.20 -27.95
N ARG A 50 1.04 -4.20 -26.65
CA ARG A 50 0.39 -3.07 -25.96
C ARG A 50 1.43 -2.02 -25.57
N ASP A 51 1.08 -0.74 -25.63
CA ASP A 51 2.00 0.36 -25.29
C ASP A 51 2.40 0.33 -23.82
N MET A 52 3.70 0.24 -23.57
CA MET A 52 4.25 0.13 -22.22
C MET A 52 4.04 1.40 -21.40
N LEU A 53 4.17 2.60 -22.00
CA LEU A 53 3.98 3.86 -21.30
C LEU A 53 2.53 4.03 -20.82
N SER A 54 1.57 3.78 -21.70
CA SER A 54 0.14 3.83 -21.36
C SER A 54 -0.22 2.84 -20.26
N ARG A 55 0.33 1.62 -20.32
CA ARG A 55 0.13 0.61 -19.28
C ARG A 55 0.76 1.00 -17.96
N LEU A 56 1.94 1.62 -17.95
CA LEU A 56 2.58 2.11 -16.73
C LEU A 56 1.76 3.21 -16.05
N MET A 57 1.21 4.16 -16.83
CA MET A 57 0.36 5.23 -16.29
C MET A 57 -0.94 4.69 -15.66
N HIS A 58 -1.61 3.77 -16.35
CA HIS A 58 -2.82 3.14 -15.82
C HIS A 58 -2.49 2.19 -14.66
N GLY A 59 -1.35 1.50 -14.73
CA GLY A 59 -0.83 0.67 -13.65
C GLY A 59 -0.53 1.46 -12.38
N ALA A 60 0.02 2.68 -12.51
CA ALA A 60 0.23 3.58 -11.39
C ALA A 60 -1.06 3.85 -10.61
N ARG A 61 -2.16 4.08 -11.32
CA ARG A 61 -3.48 4.33 -10.71
C ARG A 61 -3.94 3.15 -9.85
N ILE A 62 -3.78 1.92 -10.37
CA ILE A 62 -4.24 0.71 -9.67
C ILE A 62 -3.29 0.36 -8.53
N SER A 63 -1.97 0.38 -8.75
CA SER A 63 -0.98 0.05 -7.72
C SER A 63 -1.02 1.04 -6.55
N LEU A 64 -1.16 2.35 -6.80
CA LEU A 64 -1.36 3.35 -5.76
C LEU A 64 -2.69 3.17 -5.03
N PHE A 65 -3.78 2.87 -5.76
CA PHE A 65 -5.08 2.59 -5.16
C PHE A 65 -5.01 1.41 -4.18
N ILE A 66 -4.33 0.32 -4.55
CA ILE A 66 -4.14 -0.83 -3.66
C ILE A 66 -3.42 -0.40 -2.37
N GLY A 67 -2.28 0.30 -2.49
CA GLY A 67 -1.52 0.76 -1.31
C GLY A 67 -2.36 1.63 -0.38
N VAL A 68 -3.08 2.62 -0.94
CA VAL A 68 -3.96 3.51 -0.17
C VAL A 68 -5.14 2.75 0.45
N ALA A 69 -5.76 1.82 -0.28
CA ALA A 69 -6.88 1.03 0.22
C ALA A 69 -6.45 0.12 1.38
N VAL A 70 -5.36 -0.62 1.22
CA VAL A 70 -4.78 -1.48 2.26
C VAL A 70 -4.47 -0.66 3.51
N MET A 71 -3.75 0.45 3.37
CA MET A 71 -3.41 1.33 4.47
C MET A 71 -4.67 1.85 5.17
N SER A 72 -5.64 2.39 4.41
CA SER A 72 -6.84 3.01 4.97
C SER A 72 -7.69 2.00 5.74
N VAL A 73 -7.93 0.82 5.17
CA VAL A 73 -8.73 -0.23 5.81
C VAL A 73 -8.01 -0.77 7.05
N SER A 74 -6.70 -1.08 6.94
CA SER A 74 -5.90 -1.53 8.09
C SER A 74 -5.86 -0.49 9.21
N MET A 75 -5.77 0.80 8.87
CA MET A 75 -5.76 1.90 9.83
C MET A 75 -7.12 2.02 10.54
N VAL A 76 -8.23 1.99 9.83
CA VAL A 76 -9.58 2.11 10.42
C VAL A 76 -9.83 0.97 11.42
N PHE A 77 -9.61 -0.28 11.01
CA PHE A 77 -9.77 -1.43 11.91
C PHE A 77 -8.71 -1.43 13.02
N GLY A 78 -7.49 -1.02 12.72
CA GLY A 78 -6.41 -0.88 13.69
C GLY A 78 -6.71 0.13 14.78
N ILE A 79 -7.29 1.29 14.43
CA ILE A 79 -7.75 2.31 15.38
C ILE A 79 -8.88 1.74 16.25
N ALA A 80 -9.90 1.14 15.63
CA ALA A 80 -11.05 0.61 16.35
C ALA A 80 -10.63 -0.46 17.36
N LEU A 81 -9.87 -1.47 16.93
CA LEU A 81 -9.42 -2.57 17.79
C LEU A 81 -8.37 -2.12 18.80
N GLY A 82 -7.40 -1.27 18.40
CA GLY A 82 -6.35 -0.80 19.29
C GLY A 82 -6.87 0.10 20.43
N LEU A 83 -7.78 1.04 20.12
CA LEU A 83 -8.42 1.87 21.14
C LEU A 83 -9.31 1.04 22.07
N SER A 84 -10.11 0.13 21.52
CA SER A 84 -10.97 -0.75 22.31
C SER A 84 -10.15 -1.66 23.23
N SER A 85 -9.07 -2.23 22.72
CA SER A 85 -8.12 -3.05 23.47
C SER A 85 -7.50 -2.29 24.65
N ALA A 86 -7.03 -1.07 24.41
CA ALA A 86 -6.46 -0.21 25.45
C ALA A 86 -7.51 0.24 26.50
N TRP A 87 -8.77 0.42 26.08
CA TRP A 87 -9.83 0.88 26.98
C TRP A 87 -10.40 -0.21 27.86
N PHE A 88 -10.81 -1.35 27.27
CA PHE A 88 -11.45 -2.43 28.01
C PHE A 88 -10.43 -3.25 28.81
N GLY A 89 -9.20 -3.40 28.32
CA GLY A 89 -8.16 -4.18 29.02
C GLY A 89 -8.55 -5.65 29.25
N GLY A 90 -7.95 -6.25 30.27
CA GLY A 90 -8.32 -7.59 30.77
C GLY A 90 -8.33 -8.65 29.67
N LEU A 91 -9.36 -9.54 29.70
CA LEU A 91 -9.48 -10.66 28.77
C LEU A 91 -9.66 -10.22 27.30
N PHE A 92 -10.38 -9.10 27.06
CA PHE A 92 -10.56 -8.58 25.71
C PHE A 92 -9.23 -8.18 25.05
N ASP A 93 -8.41 -7.44 25.80
CA ASP A 93 -7.08 -7.05 25.36
C ASP A 93 -6.20 -8.27 25.06
N VAL A 94 -6.21 -9.25 25.96
CA VAL A 94 -5.45 -10.51 25.79
C VAL A 94 -5.88 -11.22 24.49
N ILE A 95 -7.18 -11.35 24.24
CA ILE A 95 -7.69 -12.03 23.04
C ILE A 95 -7.27 -11.26 21.76
N VAL A 96 -7.48 -9.94 21.73
CA VAL A 96 -7.11 -9.11 20.56
C VAL A 96 -5.62 -9.28 20.27
N ILE A 97 -4.75 -9.14 21.27
CA ILE A 97 -3.30 -9.23 21.05
C ILE A 97 -2.89 -10.66 20.66
N ARG A 98 -3.49 -11.71 21.23
CA ARG A 98 -3.22 -13.10 20.81
C ARG A 98 -3.60 -13.37 19.36
N VAL A 99 -4.71 -12.82 18.88
CA VAL A 99 -5.08 -12.93 17.47
C VAL A 99 -4.06 -12.19 16.58
N MET A 100 -3.61 -10.99 17.00
CA MET A 100 -2.57 -10.26 16.28
C MET A 100 -1.23 -11.01 16.29
N ASP A 101 -0.88 -11.67 17.40
CA ASP A 101 0.33 -12.50 17.52
C ASP A 101 0.29 -13.70 16.56
N LEU A 102 -0.86 -14.36 16.44
CA LEU A 102 -1.04 -15.49 15.51
C LEU A 102 -0.84 -15.03 14.03
N ILE A 103 -1.37 -13.87 13.66
CA ILE A 103 -1.19 -13.32 12.32
C ILE A 103 0.29 -13.06 12.03
N VAL A 104 1.03 -12.46 12.98
CA VAL A 104 2.46 -12.10 12.79
C VAL A 104 3.38 -13.32 12.91
N ALA A 105 2.93 -14.42 13.50
CA ALA A 105 3.73 -15.65 13.60
C ALA A 105 4.04 -16.28 12.23
N ILE A 106 3.22 -15.99 11.21
CA ILE A 106 3.42 -16.45 9.84
C ILE A 106 4.08 -15.33 9.04
N PRO A 107 5.14 -15.62 8.21
CA PRO A 107 5.70 -14.63 7.31
C PRO A 107 4.62 -13.99 6.43
N SER A 108 4.65 -12.66 6.28
CA SER A 108 3.59 -11.85 5.64
C SER A 108 3.14 -12.39 4.28
N LEU A 109 4.11 -12.59 3.38
CA LEU A 109 3.83 -13.09 2.03
C LEU A 109 3.24 -14.51 2.05
N VAL A 110 3.70 -15.38 2.96
CA VAL A 110 3.18 -16.75 3.10
C VAL A 110 1.73 -16.72 3.57
N LEU A 111 1.42 -15.88 4.58
CA LEU A 111 0.05 -15.72 5.05
C LEU A 111 -0.86 -15.16 3.95
N ALA A 112 -0.38 -14.15 3.22
CA ALA A 112 -1.12 -13.58 2.10
C ALA A 112 -1.43 -14.63 1.02
N ILE A 113 -0.46 -15.48 0.65
CA ILE A 113 -0.65 -16.59 -0.29
C ILE A 113 -1.67 -17.60 0.25
N LEU A 114 -1.60 -17.97 1.53
CA LEU A 114 -2.56 -18.89 2.15
C LEU A 114 -3.98 -18.33 2.11
N ILE A 115 -4.16 -17.04 2.38
CA ILE A 115 -5.46 -16.38 2.27
C ILE A 115 -5.94 -16.41 0.81
N MET A 116 -5.06 -16.09 -0.14
CA MET A 116 -5.39 -16.09 -1.57
C MET A 116 -5.65 -17.50 -2.13
N ALA A 117 -5.10 -18.54 -1.52
CA ALA A 117 -5.41 -19.93 -1.88
C ALA A 117 -6.86 -20.33 -1.56
N VAL A 118 -7.50 -19.63 -0.63
CA VAL A 118 -8.92 -19.82 -0.28
C VAL A 118 -9.82 -18.88 -1.08
N LEU A 119 -9.31 -17.69 -1.37
CA LEU A 119 -10.01 -16.66 -2.15
C LEU A 119 -9.57 -16.75 -3.62
N GLU A 120 -10.48 -16.46 -4.54
CA GLU A 120 -10.11 -16.39 -5.96
C GLU A 120 -9.20 -15.17 -6.25
N PRO A 121 -8.18 -15.33 -7.14
CA PRO A 121 -7.29 -14.23 -7.52
C PRO A 121 -8.05 -13.07 -8.16
N ASN A 122 -8.09 -11.94 -7.48
CA ASN A 122 -8.63 -10.69 -7.99
C ASN A 122 -8.15 -9.51 -7.13
N LEU A 123 -8.35 -8.28 -7.64
CA LEU A 123 -7.92 -7.05 -6.99
C LEU A 123 -8.47 -6.89 -5.56
N MET A 124 -9.75 -7.17 -5.36
CA MET A 124 -10.39 -6.96 -4.05
C MET A 124 -9.89 -7.97 -3.01
N ASN A 125 -9.75 -9.23 -3.40
CA ASN A 125 -9.23 -10.27 -2.51
C ASN A 125 -7.76 -10.03 -2.17
N THR A 126 -6.97 -9.50 -3.09
CA THR A 126 -5.59 -9.04 -2.81
C THR A 126 -5.58 -7.95 -1.74
N ILE A 127 -6.45 -6.92 -1.86
CA ILE A 127 -6.57 -5.88 -0.85
C ILE A 127 -6.96 -6.47 0.51
N ILE A 128 -7.91 -7.39 0.56
CA ILE A 128 -8.35 -8.05 1.79
C ILE A 128 -7.20 -8.84 2.42
N ALA A 129 -6.51 -9.67 1.64
CA ALA A 129 -5.40 -10.51 2.12
C ALA A 129 -4.28 -9.65 2.72
N VAL A 130 -3.84 -8.62 2.00
CA VAL A 130 -2.79 -7.73 2.47
C VAL A 130 -3.25 -6.90 3.67
N THR A 131 -4.51 -6.46 3.70
CA THR A 131 -5.09 -5.77 4.86
C THR A 131 -5.00 -6.61 6.14
N ILE A 132 -5.37 -7.90 6.07
CA ILE A 132 -5.30 -8.81 7.22
C ILE A 132 -3.86 -8.93 7.73
N VAL A 133 -2.90 -9.06 6.82
CA VAL A 133 -1.47 -9.18 7.14
C VAL A 133 -0.94 -7.93 7.85
N TYR A 134 -1.37 -6.73 7.42
CA TYR A 134 -0.88 -5.46 7.98
C TYR A 134 -1.65 -4.96 9.20
N LEU A 135 -2.87 -5.47 9.44
CA LEU A 135 -3.72 -5.07 10.57
C LEU A 135 -3.01 -5.09 11.94
N PRO A 136 -2.22 -6.13 12.32
CA PRO A 136 -1.55 -6.17 13.61
C PRO A 136 -0.64 -4.99 13.89
N ARG A 137 0.03 -4.46 12.87
CA ARG A 137 0.94 -3.31 12.99
C ARG A 137 0.20 -2.06 13.48
N TYR A 138 -0.98 -1.79 12.91
CA TYR A 138 -1.82 -0.67 13.30
C TYR A 138 -2.48 -0.88 14.67
N VAL A 139 -3.00 -2.07 14.95
CA VAL A 139 -3.61 -2.40 16.25
C VAL A 139 -2.61 -2.18 17.38
N ARG A 140 -1.39 -2.73 17.26
CA ARG A 140 -0.34 -2.61 18.28
C ARG A 140 0.11 -1.16 18.46
N LEU A 141 0.28 -0.41 17.36
CA LEU A 141 0.69 0.99 17.42
C LEU A 141 -0.34 1.86 18.15
N VAL A 142 -1.62 1.73 17.77
CA VAL A 142 -2.71 2.50 18.39
C VAL A 142 -2.87 2.13 19.86
N ARG A 143 -2.87 0.82 20.17
CA ARG A 143 -2.94 0.34 21.55
C ARG A 143 -1.81 0.88 22.42
N ALA A 144 -0.56 0.79 21.95
CA ALA A 144 0.60 1.28 22.69
C ALA A 144 0.51 2.80 22.94
N SER A 145 0.15 3.57 21.91
CA SER A 145 -0.04 5.01 22.02
C SER A 145 -1.17 5.37 23.00
N ALA A 146 -2.30 4.67 22.93
CA ALA A 146 -3.43 4.90 23.83
C ALA A 146 -3.10 4.56 25.28
N LEU A 147 -2.40 3.45 25.53
CA LEU A 147 -1.95 3.07 26.87
C LEU A 147 -0.98 4.08 27.48
N ALA A 148 -0.15 4.73 26.65
CA ALA A 148 0.74 5.80 27.10
C ALA A 148 0.00 7.10 27.41
N GLU A 149 -1.15 7.36 26.79
CA GLU A 149 -1.97 8.56 27.01
C GLU A 149 -2.95 8.42 28.18
N LEU A 150 -3.51 7.24 28.40
CA LEU A 150 -4.57 6.99 29.40
C LEU A 150 -4.22 7.38 30.85
N PRO A 151 -2.97 7.26 31.36
CA PRO A 151 -2.63 7.65 32.75
C PRO A 151 -2.35 9.15 32.93
N LYS A 152 -2.35 9.97 31.87
CA LYS A 152 -2.03 11.40 31.96
C LYS A 152 -3.11 12.19 32.67
N ASP A 153 -2.71 13.26 33.36
CA ASP A 153 -3.58 14.09 34.21
C ASP A 153 -4.79 14.67 33.47
N TYR A 154 -4.60 15.12 32.23
CA TYR A 154 -5.72 15.68 31.44
C TYR A 154 -6.78 14.63 31.11
N VAL A 155 -6.42 13.35 30.95
CA VAL A 155 -7.35 12.25 30.74
C VAL A 155 -8.10 11.94 32.04
N THR A 156 -7.38 11.94 33.15
CA THR A 156 -7.95 11.75 34.49
C THR A 156 -8.93 12.88 34.83
N ALA A 157 -8.55 14.14 34.57
CA ALA A 157 -9.44 15.29 34.73
C ALA A 157 -10.71 15.17 33.89
N ALA A 158 -10.60 14.75 32.63
CA ALA A 158 -11.76 14.52 31.75
C ALA A 158 -12.68 13.39 32.28
N LYS A 159 -12.10 12.32 32.85
CA LYS A 159 -12.88 11.24 33.51
C LYS A 159 -13.64 11.75 34.72
N VAL A 160 -12.99 12.50 35.60
CA VAL A 160 -13.62 13.10 36.80
C VAL A 160 -14.72 14.09 36.43
N SER A 161 -14.55 14.83 35.33
CA SER A 161 -15.57 15.72 34.77
C SER A 161 -16.78 15.01 34.12
N GLY A 162 -16.82 13.66 34.19
CA GLY A 162 -17.98 12.89 33.71
C GLY A 162 -18.02 12.69 32.18
N VAL A 163 -16.92 12.86 31.44
CA VAL A 163 -16.87 12.62 30.00
C VAL A 163 -17.12 11.13 29.72
N LYS A 164 -18.10 10.84 28.85
CA LYS A 164 -18.46 9.45 28.48
C LYS A 164 -17.26 8.72 27.82
N PRO A 165 -17.09 7.41 28.06
CA PRO A 165 -15.95 6.62 27.57
C PRO A 165 -15.66 6.77 26.08
N PHE A 166 -16.66 6.65 25.23
CA PHE A 166 -16.51 6.80 23.79
C PHE A 166 -15.97 8.19 23.40
N ARG A 167 -16.51 9.25 24.00
CA ARG A 167 -16.06 10.62 23.76
C ARG A 167 -14.65 10.85 24.29
N LEU A 168 -14.31 10.25 25.44
CA LEU A 168 -12.97 10.30 26.01
C LEU A 168 -11.95 9.69 25.05
N MET A 169 -12.21 8.47 24.54
CA MET A 169 -11.30 7.78 23.64
C MET A 169 -11.17 8.50 22.30
N THR A 170 -12.26 8.95 21.71
CA THR A 170 -12.24 9.53 20.35
C THR A 170 -11.81 10.99 20.30
N ARG A 171 -12.13 11.80 21.33
CA ARG A 171 -11.87 13.25 21.33
C ARG A 171 -10.74 13.70 22.25
N THR A 172 -10.34 12.86 23.22
CA THR A 172 -9.30 13.24 24.19
C THR A 172 -8.04 12.39 24.00
N VAL A 173 -8.16 11.06 23.88
CA VAL A 173 -7.03 10.15 23.76
C VAL A 173 -6.54 10.06 22.30
N PHE A 174 -7.42 9.70 21.36
CA PHE A 174 -7.05 9.44 19.97
C PHE A 174 -6.30 10.59 19.26
N PRO A 175 -6.70 11.88 19.39
CA PRO A 175 -5.96 12.96 18.74
C PRO A 175 -4.48 13.02 19.14
N ASN A 176 -4.15 12.63 20.38
CA ASN A 176 -2.78 12.58 20.87
C ASN A 176 -2.00 11.33 20.39
N CYS A 177 -2.72 10.33 19.85
CA CYS A 177 -2.13 9.16 19.20
C CYS A 177 -1.94 9.35 17.68
N ALA A 178 -2.38 10.48 17.10
CA ALA A 178 -2.46 10.66 15.66
C ALA A 178 -1.09 10.79 14.97
N ALA A 179 -0.11 11.44 15.60
CA ALA A 179 1.19 11.68 14.98
C ALA A 179 1.92 10.39 14.56
N PRO A 180 2.10 9.38 15.43
CA PRO A 180 2.67 8.09 15.00
C PRO A 180 1.85 7.37 13.92
N LEU A 181 0.53 7.54 13.93
CA LEU A 181 -0.37 6.93 12.95
C LEU A 181 -0.25 7.55 11.57
N ILE A 182 -0.07 8.87 11.47
CA ILE A 182 0.13 9.57 10.19
C ILE A 182 1.41 9.06 9.53
N VAL A 183 2.50 8.95 10.30
CA VAL A 183 3.78 8.42 9.82
C VAL A 183 3.62 6.96 9.37
N GLN A 184 3.00 6.12 10.23
CA GLN A 184 2.76 4.71 9.90
C GLN A 184 1.83 4.56 8.68
N GLY A 185 0.88 5.48 8.51
CA GLY A 185 0.01 5.52 7.34
C GLY A 185 0.78 5.77 6.05
N ALA A 186 1.69 6.76 6.04
CA ALA A 186 2.53 7.04 4.88
C ALA A 186 3.38 5.81 4.48
N LEU A 187 4.08 5.21 5.45
CA LEU A 187 4.88 3.99 5.23
C LEU A 187 4.01 2.79 4.83
N GLY A 188 2.80 2.69 5.39
CA GLY A 188 1.87 1.61 5.10
C GLY A 188 1.35 1.59 3.66
N ILE A 189 1.35 2.73 2.95
CA ILE A 189 1.01 2.79 1.52
C ILE A 189 2.08 2.03 0.71
N SER A 190 3.37 2.32 0.95
CA SER A 190 4.47 1.65 0.24
C SER A 190 4.55 0.17 0.56
N ASP A 191 4.40 -0.19 1.83
CA ASP A 191 4.41 -1.58 2.29
C ASP A 191 3.25 -2.38 1.63
N GLY A 192 2.02 -1.84 1.68
CA GLY A 192 0.85 -2.47 1.07
C GLY A 192 0.97 -2.64 -0.45
N MET A 193 1.56 -1.63 -1.13
CA MET A 193 1.83 -1.69 -2.56
C MET A 193 2.87 -2.76 -2.90
N LEU A 194 3.96 -2.87 -2.12
CA LEU A 194 5.01 -3.89 -2.34
C LEU A 194 4.48 -5.31 -2.13
N GLU A 195 3.71 -5.55 -1.07
CA GLU A 195 3.14 -6.87 -0.78
C GLU A 195 2.13 -7.27 -1.87
N ALA A 196 1.27 -6.34 -2.30
CA ALA A 196 0.33 -6.58 -3.38
C ALA A 196 1.03 -6.83 -4.72
N ALA A 197 2.12 -6.09 -5.02
CA ALA A 197 2.94 -6.33 -6.20
C ALA A 197 3.62 -7.70 -6.14
N GLY A 198 4.06 -8.16 -4.96
CA GLY A 198 4.56 -9.51 -4.73
C GLY A 198 3.51 -10.59 -5.05
N LEU A 199 2.28 -10.42 -4.57
CA LEU A 199 1.16 -11.31 -4.91
C LEU A 199 0.82 -11.23 -6.40
N GLY A 200 0.80 -10.03 -6.99
CA GLY A 200 0.61 -9.81 -8.42
C GLY A 200 1.67 -10.55 -9.25
N PHE A 201 2.94 -10.45 -8.85
CA PHE A 201 4.05 -11.18 -9.47
C PHE A 201 3.88 -12.70 -9.42
N LEU A 202 3.24 -13.24 -8.38
CA LEU A 202 2.89 -14.65 -8.25
C LEU A 202 1.61 -15.03 -9.02
N GLY A 203 0.96 -14.08 -9.69
CA GLY A 203 -0.28 -14.31 -10.43
C GLY A 203 -1.54 -14.30 -9.56
N LEU A 204 -1.43 -13.93 -8.28
CA LEU A 204 -2.53 -13.89 -7.32
C LEU A 204 -3.17 -12.50 -7.18
N GLY A 205 -2.61 -11.49 -7.89
CA GLY A 205 -3.06 -10.10 -7.84
C GLY A 205 -4.21 -9.76 -8.79
N ALA A 206 -4.17 -8.52 -9.30
CA ALA A 206 -5.08 -8.06 -10.33
C ALA A 206 -4.96 -8.93 -11.59
N GLN A 207 -6.10 -9.40 -12.12
CA GLN A 207 -6.11 -10.29 -13.27
C GLN A 207 -6.15 -9.52 -14.59
N PRO A 208 -5.59 -10.08 -15.69
CA PRO A 208 -5.72 -9.50 -17.01
C PRO A 208 -7.20 -9.23 -17.37
N PRO A 209 -7.49 -8.19 -18.17
CA PRO A 209 -6.54 -7.35 -18.92
C PRO A 209 -5.99 -6.13 -18.14
N MET A 210 -6.28 -6.04 -16.84
CA MET A 210 -5.95 -4.89 -15.98
C MET A 210 -4.45 -4.62 -15.95
N ALA A 211 -4.05 -3.36 -16.15
CA ALA A 211 -2.67 -2.95 -15.98
C ALA A 211 -2.43 -2.66 -14.49
N GLU A 212 -1.67 -3.51 -13.82
CA GLU A 212 -1.16 -3.35 -12.45
C GLU A 212 0.32 -3.73 -12.46
N TRP A 213 1.18 -2.98 -11.76
CA TRP A 213 2.63 -3.13 -11.91
C TRP A 213 3.16 -4.51 -11.49
N GLY A 214 2.56 -5.15 -10.46
CA GLY A 214 2.92 -6.51 -10.04
C GLY A 214 2.53 -7.57 -11.08
N SER A 215 1.33 -7.48 -11.64
CA SER A 215 0.88 -8.37 -12.72
C SER A 215 1.68 -8.14 -14.01
N MET A 216 2.07 -6.88 -14.33
CA MET A 216 2.96 -6.58 -15.46
C MET A 216 4.33 -7.23 -15.29
N LEU A 217 4.88 -7.29 -14.05
CA LEU A 217 6.09 -8.05 -13.76
C LEU A 217 5.91 -9.55 -13.97
N ALA A 218 4.75 -10.10 -13.58
CA ALA A 218 4.42 -11.50 -13.80
C ALA A 218 4.41 -11.88 -15.29
N ASP A 219 3.71 -11.07 -16.09
CA ASP A 219 3.59 -11.24 -17.55
C ASP A 219 4.94 -11.17 -18.28
N SER A 220 5.93 -10.46 -17.68
CA SER A 220 7.24 -10.22 -18.29
C SER A 220 8.32 -11.26 -17.96
N ARG A 221 8.06 -12.19 -17.03
CA ARG A 221 9.07 -13.15 -16.53
C ARG A 221 9.74 -13.96 -17.63
N GLU A 222 8.97 -14.42 -18.61
CA GLU A 222 9.47 -15.25 -19.71
C GLU A 222 10.38 -14.48 -20.68
N PHE A 223 10.34 -13.16 -20.65
CA PHE A 223 11.02 -12.28 -21.60
C PHE A 223 12.24 -11.56 -21.01
N ILE A 224 12.68 -11.93 -19.79
CA ILE A 224 13.76 -11.24 -19.07
C ILE A 224 15.07 -11.18 -19.84
N THR A 225 15.37 -12.21 -20.65
CA THR A 225 16.56 -12.26 -21.49
C THR A 225 16.37 -11.68 -22.87
N ALA A 226 15.19 -11.81 -23.46
CA ALA A 226 14.91 -11.40 -24.83
C ALA A 226 14.44 -9.94 -24.94
N ALA A 227 13.71 -9.44 -23.92
CA ALA A 227 13.13 -8.10 -23.87
C ALA A 227 13.12 -7.57 -22.44
N PRO A 228 14.31 -7.31 -21.84
CA PRO A 228 14.42 -6.95 -20.42
C PRO A 228 13.67 -5.67 -20.04
N TRP A 229 13.48 -4.74 -20.98
CA TRP A 229 12.73 -3.48 -20.75
C TRP A 229 11.29 -3.72 -20.29
N ILE A 230 10.63 -4.81 -20.75
CA ILE A 230 9.25 -5.11 -20.37
C ILE A 230 9.13 -5.34 -18.86
N MET A 231 10.14 -5.97 -18.25
CA MET A 231 10.20 -6.20 -16.80
C MET A 231 10.79 -5.01 -16.04
N MET A 232 11.83 -4.37 -16.60
CA MET A 232 12.51 -3.26 -15.94
C MET A 232 11.60 -2.06 -15.71
N MET A 233 10.71 -1.72 -16.65
CA MET A 233 9.87 -0.53 -16.56
C MET A 233 8.89 -0.58 -15.38
N PRO A 234 8.06 -1.61 -15.19
CA PRO A 234 7.19 -1.69 -14.01
C PRO A 234 7.99 -1.86 -12.71
N GLY A 235 9.13 -2.58 -12.73
CA GLY A 235 10.02 -2.69 -11.59
C GLY A 235 10.58 -1.35 -11.13
N LEU A 236 11.06 -0.52 -12.06
CA LEU A 236 11.52 0.84 -11.77
C LEU A 236 10.38 1.75 -11.30
N ALA A 237 9.20 1.61 -11.87
CA ALA A 237 8.02 2.37 -11.44
C ALA A 237 7.66 2.09 -9.98
N ILE A 238 7.67 0.80 -9.56
CA ILE A 238 7.48 0.41 -8.16
C ILE A 238 8.59 1.00 -7.29
N LEU A 239 9.87 0.79 -7.67
CA LEU A 239 11.03 1.25 -6.91
C LEU A 239 10.96 2.76 -6.65
N VAL A 240 10.79 3.56 -7.69
CA VAL A 240 10.76 5.03 -7.58
C VAL A 240 9.55 5.49 -6.75
N THR A 241 8.40 4.85 -6.92
CA THR A 241 7.19 5.21 -6.17
C THR A 241 7.35 4.92 -4.68
N VAL A 242 7.84 3.74 -4.33
CA VAL A 242 8.11 3.33 -2.94
C VAL A 242 9.13 4.23 -2.29
N LEU A 243 10.24 4.53 -2.98
CA LEU A 243 11.25 5.47 -2.47
C LEU A 243 10.64 6.85 -2.21
N CYS A 244 9.86 7.38 -3.15
CA CYS A 244 9.20 8.68 -2.98
C CYS A 244 8.21 8.70 -1.80
N ILE A 245 7.43 7.62 -1.62
CA ILE A 245 6.49 7.52 -0.50
C ILE A 245 7.24 7.46 0.83
N ASN A 246 8.30 6.66 0.92
CA ASN A 246 9.11 6.53 2.13
C ASN A 246 9.79 7.84 2.50
N LEU A 247 10.37 8.57 1.54
CA LEU A 247 10.95 9.91 1.78
C LEU A 247 9.90 10.90 2.30
N VAL A 248 8.68 10.86 1.78
CA VAL A 248 7.57 11.69 2.31
C VAL A 248 7.20 11.24 3.73
N GLY A 249 7.16 9.95 4.00
CA GLY A 249 6.90 9.39 5.33
C GLY A 249 7.95 9.83 6.36
N ASP A 250 9.23 9.80 5.99
CA ASP A 250 10.33 10.25 6.84
C ASP A 250 10.25 11.77 7.10
N GLY A 251 9.97 12.58 6.06
CA GLY A 251 9.75 14.01 6.21
C GLY A 251 8.55 14.35 7.11
N LEU A 252 7.46 13.58 7.04
CA LEU A 252 6.32 13.71 7.95
C LEU A 252 6.69 13.34 9.38
N ARG A 253 7.50 12.31 9.58
CA ARG A 253 8.01 11.92 10.89
C ARG A 253 8.82 13.05 11.52
N ASP A 254 9.77 13.63 10.78
CA ASP A 254 10.61 14.72 11.27
C ASP A 254 9.77 15.97 11.59
N ALA A 255 8.80 16.30 10.75
CA ALA A 255 7.92 17.45 10.97
C ALA A 255 6.97 17.28 12.18
N LEU A 256 6.58 16.04 12.50
CA LEU A 256 5.67 15.72 13.61
C LEU A 256 6.40 15.37 14.91
N ASP A 257 7.74 15.24 14.92
CA ASP A 257 8.52 14.95 16.15
C ASP A 257 8.61 16.21 17.03
N PRO A 258 8.01 16.19 18.24
CA PRO A 258 8.08 17.35 19.16
C PRO A 258 9.48 17.67 19.66
N LYS A 259 10.41 16.71 19.59
CA LYS A 259 11.79 16.88 20.10
C LYS A 259 12.62 17.79 19.20
N LEU A 260 12.36 17.76 17.87
CA LEU A 260 13.06 18.61 16.90
C LEU A 260 12.59 20.09 16.93
N ARG A 261 11.45 20.38 17.57
CA ARG A 261 10.95 21.76 17.72
C ARG A 261 11.55 22.51 18.93
N ARG A 262 12.36 21.85 19.78
CA ARG A 262 12.96 22.43 20.99
C ARG A 262 14.46 22.74 20.86
N SER A 263 15.03 22.51 19.70
CA SER A 263 16.38 22.97 19.30
C SER A 263 16.27 24.16 18.34
#